data_a2f5e911ba20e277a38a68d5888f6b55
#
_entry.id   a2f5e911ba20e277a38a68d5888f6b55
#
_cell.length_a   1.000
_cell.length_b   1.000
_cell.length_c   1.000
_cell.angle_alpha   90.00
_cell.angle_beta   90.00
_cell.angle_gamma   90.00
#
_symmetry.space_group_name_H-M   'P 1'
#
loop_
_entity.id
_entity.type
_entity.pdbx_description
1 polymer ?
#
loop_
_entity_poly.entity_id
_entity_poly.type
_entity_poly.pdbx_seq_one_letter_code
_entity_poly.pdbx_strand_id
1 'polypeptide(L)' 'MTRDRILDFDPARGIPAGARIVYSCDDCGDRIASMPAHEAECACGNISVDFDAARVKVGRYDRMQAIEVE' A
#
# COMPACT_ATOMS: atom_id res chain seq x y z
N MET A 1 16.54 10.24 9.97
CA MET A 1 15.90 10.49 8.68
C MET A 1 15.48 9.19 8.03
N THR A 2 14.22 9.07 7.71
CA THR A 2 13.73 7.92 6.97
C THR A 2 14.10 8.05 5.49
N ARG A 3 14.63 6.98 4.92
CA ARG A 3 14.94 6.94 3.50
C ARG A 3 13.87 6.13 2.78
N ASP A 4 12.74 6.78 2.57
CA ASP A 4 11.64 6.15 1.87
C ASP A 4 11.96 6.06 0.38
N ARG A 5 11.68 4.92 -0.21
CA ARG A 5 11.92 4.70 -1.62
C ARG A 5 10.62 4.26 -2.29
N ILE A 6 10.23 4.98 -3.33
CA ILE A 6 9.06 4.61 -4.12
C ILE A 6 9.42 3.41 -4.99
N LEU A 7 8.60 2.37 -4.92
CA LEU A 7 8.80 1.15 -5.68
C LEU A 7 7.93 1.17 -6.93
N ASP A 8 8.57 0.98 -8.08
CA ASP A 8 7.83 0.79 -9.32
C ASP A 8 7.34 -0.65 -9.41
N PHE A 9 6.09 -0.83 -9.75
CA PHE A 9 5.53 -2.16 -9.89
C PHE A 9 4.44 -2.18 -10.96
N ASP A 10 4.18 -3.37 -11.50
CA ASP A 10 3.12 -3.59 -12.47
C ASP A 10 1.99 -4.34 -11.75
N PRO A 11 0.81 -3.72 -11.57
CA PRO A 11 -0.32 -4.37 -10.88
C PRO A 11 -0.73 -5.70 -11.50
N ALA A 12 -0.51 -5.87 -12.80
CA ALA A 12 -0.83 -7.12 -13.49
C ALA A 12 0.09 -8.27 -13.06
N ARG A 13 1.29 -7.95 -12.57
CA ARG A 13 2.26 -8.94 -12.13
C ARG A 13 2.22 -9.19 -10.63
N GLY A 14 1.63 -8.27 -9.89
CA GLY A 14 1.55 -8.34 -8.44
C GLY A 14 1.97 -7.05 -7.79
N ILE A 15 1.54 -6.86 -6.56
CA ILE A 15 1.82 -5.67 -5.79
C ILE A 15 2.86 -6.02 -4.73
N PRO A 16 3.95 -5.26 -4.60
CA PRO A 16 4.96 -5.57 -3.59
C PRO A 16 4.37 -5.47 -2.18
N ALA A 17 4.78 -6.39 -1.32
CA ALA A 17 4.35 -6.42 0.07
C ALA A 17 5.50 -6.90 0.94
N GLY A 18 5.56 -6.42 2.17
CA GLY A 18 6.61 -6.81 3.10
C GLY A 18 6.54 -5.97 4.36
N ALA A 19 7.37 -6.34 5.36
CA ALA A 19 7.38 -5.66 6.66
C ALA A 19 7.79 -4.19 6.56
N ARG A 20 8.51 -3.83 5.50
CA ARG A 20 8.98 -2.46 5.28
C ARG A 20 8.29 -1.77 4.12
N ILE A 21 7.20 -2.35 3.62
CA ILE A 21 6.48 -1.77 2.49
C ILE A 21 5.14 -1.26 2.97
N VAL A 22 4.85 0.00 2.63
CA VAL A 22 3.59 0.65 2.92
C VAL A 22 3.00 1.18 1.63
N TYR A 23 1.70 1.36 1.62
CA TYR A 23 0.98 1.95 0.49
C TYR A 23 0.55 3.36 0.85
N SER A 24 0.80 4.29 -0.05
CA SER A 24 0.41 5.68 0.12
C SER A 24 -0.72 6.01 -0.85
N CYS A 25 -1.78 6.61 -0.33
CA CYS A 25 -2.90 7.05 -1.14
C CYS A 25 -2.72 8.53 -1.47
N ASP A 26 -2.72 8.87 -2.76
CA ASP A 26 -2.54 10.25 -3.19
C ASP A 26 -3.81 11.09 -2.98
N ASP A 27 -4.97 10.45 -2.93
CA ASP A 27 -6.24 11.16 -2.77
C ASP A 27 -6.48 11.64 -1.35
N CYS A 28 -6.18 10.80 -0.35
CA CYS A 28 -6.42 11.17 1.05
C CYS A 28 -5.14 11.35 1.86
N GLY A 29 -4.00 11.02 1.29
CA GLY A 29 -2.70 11.16 1.95
C GLY A 29 -2.39 10.11 3.00
N ASP A 30 -3.24 9.13 3.18
CA ASP A 30 -3.01 8.08 4.17
C ASP A 30 -1.95 7.09 3.71
N ARG A 31 -1.21 6.56 4.67
CA ARG A 31 -0.27 5.46 4.46
C ARG A 31 -0.76 4.25 5.24
N ILE A 32 -0.80 3.10 4.59
CA ILE A 32 -1.21 1.85 5.23
C ILE A 32 -0.15 0.79 5.03
N ALA A 33 0.04 -0.04 6.07
CA ALA A 33 1.01 -1.13 6.01
C ALA A 33 0.57 -2.15 4.96
N SER A 34 1.52 -2.70 4.23
CA SER A 34 1.22 -3.78 3.28
C SER A 34 0.95 -5.10 3.99
N MET A 35 1.44 -5.25 5.22
CA MET A 35 1.18 -6.43 6.05
C MET A 35 0.68 -5.98 7.42
N PRO A 36 -0.56 -5.48 7.48
CA PRO A 36 -1.10 -5.00 8.75
C PRO A 36 -1.46 -6.15 9.69
N ALA A 37 -1.45 -5.87 10.99
CA ALA A 37 -1.90 -6.85 11.99
C ALA A 37 -3.40 -7.11 11.89
N HIS A 38 -4.14 -6.15 11.37
CA HIS A 38 -5.57 -6.20 11.15
C HIS A 38 -5.87 -5.61 9.79
N GLU A 39 -7.13 -5.67 9.36
CA GLU A 39 -7.52 -5.02 8.13
C GLU A 39 -7.16 -3.53 8.16
N ALA A 40 -6.66 -3.03 7.06
CA ALA A 40 -6.30 -1.62 6.92
C ALA A 40 -6.92 -1.05 5.66
N GLU A 41 -7.40 0.19 5.76
CA GLU A 41 -8.02 0.88 4.63
C GLU A 41 -7.69 2.36 4.74
N CYS A 42 -7.41 3.01 3.61
CA CYS A 42 -7.18 4.45 3.63
C CYS A 42 -8.52 5.20 3.79
N ALA A 43 -8.44 6.46 4.19
CA ALA A 43 -9.63 7.24 4.55
C ALA A 43 -10.66 7.32 3.41
N CYS A 44 -10.20 7.40 2.16
CA CYS A 44 -11.10 7.47 1.00
C CYS A 44 -11.52 6.10 0.46
N GLY A 45 -10.98 5.00 1.00
CA GLY A 45 -11.31 3.66 0.58
C GLY A 45 -10.63 3.19 -0.72
N ASN A 46 -9.72 3.97 -1.27
CA ASN A 46 -9.05 3.59 -2.51
C ASN A 46 -8.14 2.39 -2.34
N ILE A 47 -7.51 2.25 -1.19
CA ILE A 47 -6.61 1.15 -0.87
C ILE A 47 -7.15 0.40 0.34
N SER A 48 -7.28 -0.92 0.20
CA SER A 48 -7.74 -1.78 1.28
C SER A 48 -6.86 -3.02 1.33
N VAL A 49 -6.36 -3.36 2.51
CA VAL A 49 -5.49 -4.53 2.70
C VAL A 49 -6.13 -5.46 3.72
N ASP A 50 -6.29 -6.71 3.31
CA ASP A 50 -6.83 -7.76 4.18
C ASP A 50 -5.65 -8.57 4.74
N PHE A 51 -5.54 -8.63 6.06
CA PHE A 51 -4.43 -9.33 6.71
C PHE A 51 -4.49 -10.84 6.48
N ASP A 52 -5.68 -11.39 6.38
CA ASP A 52 -5.89 -12.84 6.38
C ASP A 52 -5.40 -13.50 5.09
N ALA A 53 -5.58 -12.83 3.97
CA ALA A 53 -5.21 -13.37 2.66
C ALA A 53 -4.10 -12.56 1.99
N ALA A 54 -3.54 -11.59 2.67
CA ALA A 54 -2.59 -10.63 2.11
C ALA A 54 -3.11 -10.02 0.81
N ARG A 55 -4.42 -9.82 0.73
CA ARG A 55 -5.05 -9.26 -0.46
C ARG A 55 -5.07 -7.75 -0.39
N VAL A 56 -4.67 -7.13 -1.49
CA VAL A 56 -4.70 -5.69 -1.62
C VAL A 56 -5.73 -5.34 -2.69
N LYS A 57 -6.68 -4.49 -2.33
CA LYS A 57 -7.65 -3.97 -3.27
C LYS A 57 -7.39 -2.50 -3.49
N VAL A 58 -7.21 -2.11 -4.73
CA VAL A 58 -6.95 -0.72 -5.10
C VAL A 58 -7.96 -0.33 -6.17
N GLY A 59 -8.72 0.71 -5.90
CA GLY A 59 -9.69 1.21 -6.88
C GLY A 59 -9.00 1.92 -8.03
N ARG A 60 -8.00 2.75 -7.72
CA ARG A 60 -7.27 3.53 -8.73
C ARG A 60 -5.78 3.43 -8.45
N TYR A 61 -5.09 2.62 -9.25
CA TYR A 61 -3.64 2.44 -9.09
C TYR A 61 -2.85 3.70 -9.42
N ASP A 62 -3.39 4.56 -10.27
CA ASP A 62 -2.74 5.83 -10.59
C ASP A 62 -2.73 6.82 -9.42
N ARG A 63 -3.45 6.51 -8.35
CA ARG A 63 -3.52 7.34 -7.15
C ARG A 63 -2.91 6.66 -5.92
N MET A 64 -2.11 5.63 -6.11
CA MET A 64 -1.45 4.97 -5.00
C MET A 64 0.01 4.70 -5.34
N GLN A 65 0.83 4.62 -4.32
CA GLN A 65 2.25 4.30 -4.45
C GLN A 65 2.64 3.26 -3.41
N ALA A 66 3.53 2.35 -3.80
CA ALA A 66 4.17 1.45 -2.85
C ALA A 66 5.50 2.07 -2.44
N ILE A 67 5.76 2.12 -1.15
CA ILE A 67 6.93 2.78 -0.60
C ILE A 67 7.64 1.82 0.33
N GLU A 68 8.94 1.65 0.11
CA GLU A 68 9.78 0.90 1.03
C GLU A 68 10.34 1.87 2.06
N VAL A 69 10.07 1.61 3.33
CA VAL A 69 10.55 2.44 4.44
C VAL A 69 11.67 1.73 5.18
N GLU A 70 12.58 2.50 5.77
CA GLU A 70 13.66 1.95 6.58
C GLU A 70 13.26 1.70 8.01
#